data_d097d3f52fb79d78fea19ace2872326c
#
_entry.id   d097d3f52fb79d78fea19ace2872326c
#
_cell.length_a   1.000
_cell.length_b   1.000
_cell.length_c   1.000
_cell.angle_alpha   90.00
_cell.angle_beta   90.00
_cell.angle_gamma   90.00
#
_symmetry.space_group_name_H-M   'P 1'
#
loop_
_entity.id
_entity.type
_entity.pdbx_description
1 polymer ?
#
loop_
_entity_poly.entity_id
_entity_poly.type
_entity_poly.pdbx_seq_one_letter_code
_entity_poly.pdbx_strand_id
1 'polypeptide(L)'
;MNSRIRIESKYLLSGNNVKLFFISFLSLVLRWCAFLSIPLLIYFTFFSDTLKSFFETENEYLTLFLKLLFCTVTSIILLLFICGIKNCENYALFTSSNGKKPKLRKAIKYFKPKTLFKALILYIKIFSLKTFWIAYYSFPAGICFAELIYMYNKSTLSYSVFIVLCFSSSLLFSLCLFMYKATVFRYSAAPYYILFNSKTKITFAIKKSLEVTDSYIQNAVLLKASLIGWIISCITVLPIFYVLPY
;
A
#
# COMPACT_ATOMS: atom_id res chain seq x y z
N MET A 1 20.84 20.11 -4.59
CA MET A 1 19.62 19.71 -5.33
C MET A 1 18.45 19.37 -4.39
N ASN A 2 18.63 18.53 -3.37
CA ASN A 2 17.56 18.16 -2.42
C ASN A 2 16.99 19.31 -1.57
N SER A 3 17.83 20.30 -1.19
CA SER A 3 17.39 21.49 -0.48
C SER A 3 16.47 22.36 -1.33
N ARG A 4 16.78 22.52 -2.61
CA ARG A 4 15.98 23.30 -3.56
C ARG A 4 14.60 22.68 -3.78
N ILE A 5 14.54 21.35 -3.99
CA ILE A 5 13.26 20.61 -4.13
C ILE A 5 12.42 20.75 -2.86
N ARG A 6 13.02 20.67 -1.67
CA ARG A 6 12.31 20.86 -0.39
C ARG A 6 11.78 22.29 -0.24
N ILE A 7 12.55 23.29 -0.63
CA ILE A 7 12.13 24.71 -0.58
C ILE A 7 11.00 24.96 -1.57
N GLU A 8 11.11 24.49 -2.81
CA GLU A 8 10.07 24.64 -3.83
C GLU A 8 8.79 23.90 -3.45
N SER A 9 8.89 22.65 -2.93
CA SER A 9 7.72 21.92 -2.46
C SER A 9 7.06 22.58 -1.25
N LYS A 10 7.83 23.12 -0.33
CA LYS A 10 7.33 23.88 0.83
C LYS A 10 6.63 25.17 0.39
N TYR A 11 7.18 25.86 -0.60
CA TYR A 11 6.58 27.07 -1.17
C TYR A 11 5.27 26.76 -1.90
N LEU A 12 5.25 25.75 -2.76
CA LEU A 12 4.04 25.33 -3.48
C LEU A 12 2.92 24.86 -2.56
N LEU A 13 3.27 24.28 -1.42
CA LEU A 13 2.31 23.81 -0.41
C LEU A 13 1.99 24.91 0.62
N SER A 14 2.74 26.02 0.67
CA SER A 14 2.51 27.10 1.63
C SER A 14 1.11 27.68 1.47
N GLY A 15 0.38 27.79 2.58
CA GLY A 15 -1.04 28.20 2.62
C GLY A 15 -2.08 27.10 2.47
N ASN A 16 -1.71 25.88 2.04
CA ASN A 16 -2.63 24.74 1.93
C ASN A 16 -2.19 23.50 2.76
N ASN A 17 -1.06 23.56 3.46
CA ASN A 17 -0.47 22.43 4.18
C ASN A 17 -1.44 21.77 5.17
N VAL A 18 -2.10 22.58 5.98
CA VAL A 18 -3.04 22.08 6.99
C VAL A 18 -4.23 21.40 6.32
N LYS A 19 -4.81 22.00 5.27
CA LYS A 19 -5.93 21.41 4.53
C LYS A 19 -5.54 20.11 3.84
N LEU A 20 -4.35 20.06 3.23
CA LEU A 20 -3.85 18.84 2.58
C LEU A 20 -3.55 17.75 3.59
N PHE A 21 -3.00 18.09 4.74
CA PHE A 21 -2.80 17.16 5.84
C PHE A 21 -4.14 16.54 6.27
N PHE A 22 -5.16 17.37 6.52
CA PHE A 22 -6.49 16.89 6.90
C PHE A 22 -7.13 16.02 5.81
N ILE A 23 -7.02 16.40 4.52
CA ILE A 23 -7.54 15.59 3.42
C ILE A 23 -6.83 14.23 3.36
N SER A 24 -5.50 14.20 3.48
CA SER A 24 -4.72 12.96 3.44
C SER A 24 -4.97 12.11 4.68
N PHE A 25 -5.06 12.72 5.86
CA PHE A 25 -5.38 12.03 7.10
C PHE A 25 -6.78 11.44 7.08
N LEU A 26 -7.79 12.23 6.71
CA LEU A 26 -9.17 11.75 6.59
C LEU A 26 -9.29 10.64 5.54
N SER A 27 -8.62 10.80 4.39
CA SER A 27 -8.54 9.77 3.36
C SER A 27 -7.92 8.48 3.88
N LEU A 28 -6.87 8.58 4.69
CA LEU A 28 -6.22 7.43 5.32
C LEU A 28 -7.18 6.72 6.28
N VAL A 29 -7.79 7.46 7.19
CA VAL A 29 -8.74 6.90 8.19
C VAL A 29 -9.91 6.21 7.49
N LEU A 30 -10.56 6.87 6.52
CA LEU A 30 -11.69 6.30 5.79
C LEU A 30 -11.32 5.03 5.02
N ARG A 31 -10.12 4.98 4.44
CA ARG A 31 -9.63 3.77 3.76
C ARG A 31 -9.36 2.64 4.73
N TRP A 32 -8.78 2.92 5.88
CA TRP A 32 -8.56 1.92 6.93
C TRP A 32 -9.89 1.39 7.48
N CYS A 33 -10.85 2.26 7.78
CA CYS A 33 -12.19 1.85 8.21
C CYS A 33 -12.85 0.95 7.16
N ALA A 34 -12.82 1.34 5.89
CA ALA A 34 -13.40 0.56 4.81
C ALA A 34 -12.65 -0.77 4.58
N PHE A 35 -11.33 -0.81 4.76
CA PHE A 35 -10.56 -2.05 4.64
C PHE A 35 -10.84 -3.01 5.80
N LEU A 36 -10.89 -2.51 7.03
CA LEU A 36 -11.20 -3.31 8.22
C LEU A 36 -12.65 -3.81 8.24
N SER A 37 -13.57 -3.12 7.56
CA SER A 37 -14.95 -3.60 7.46
C SER A 37 -15.09 -4.87 6.60
N ILE A 38 -14.14 -5.18 5.71
CA ILE A 38 -14.18 -6.40 4.89
C ILE A 38 -14.08 -7.68 5.75
N PRO A 39 -13.04 -7.88 6.58
CA PRO A 39 -12.96 -9.07 7.43
C PRO A 39 -14.09 -9.12 8.48
N LEU A 40 -14.52 -7.96 9.00
CA LEU A 40 -15.69 -7.91 9.88
C LEU A 40 -16.96 -8.38 9.18
N LEU A 41 -17.19 -7.95 7.96
CA LEU A 41 -18.32 -8.38 7.16
C LEU A 41 -18.31 -9.90 6.91
N ILE A 42 -17.15 -10.45 6.58
CA ILE A 42 -16.98 -11.90 6.41
C ILE A 42 -17.29 -12.61 7.74
N TYR A 43 -16.72 -12.13 8.85
CA TYR A 43 -16.97 -12.69 10.17
C TYR A 43 -18.48 -12.69 10.51
N PHE A 44 -19.17 -11.56 10.39
CA PHE A 44 -20.58 -11.44 10.67
C PHE A 44 -21.44 -12.32 9.75
N THR A 45 -21.10 -12.46 8.47
CA THR A 45 -21.89 -13.26 7.53
C THR A 45 -21.78 -14.76 7.82
N PHE A 46 -20.63 -15.22 8.28
CA PHE A 46 -20.41 -16.65 8.48
C PHE A 46 -20.62 -17.10 9.93
N PHE A 47 -20.35 -16.26 10.92
CA PHE A 47 -20.31 -16.64 12.33
C PHE A 47 -21.38 -15.96 13.20
N SER A 48 -22.04 -14.90 12.72
CA SER A 48 -23.08 -14.21 13.50
C SER A 48 -24.44 -14.83 13.26
N ASP A 49 -25.14 -15.17 14.34
CA ASP A 49 -26.50 -15.74 14.30
C ASP A 49 -27.52 -14.74 13.70
N THR A 50 -27.26 -13.44 13.85
CA THR A 50 -28.14 -12.38 13.32
C THR A 50 -28.27 -12.38 11.79
N LEU A 51 -27.23 -12.72 11.06
CA LEU A 51 -27.26 -12.82 9.60
C LEU A 51 -27.49 -14.26 9.11
N LYS A 52 -27.35 -15.23 10.00
CA LYS A 52 -27.53 -16.63 9.68
C LYS A 52 -28.93 -16.90 9.17
N SER A 53 -29.95 -16.43 9.88
CA SER A 53 -31.38 -16.58 9.51
C SER A 53 -31.74 -15.92 8.16
N PHE A 54 -30.98 -14.90 7.73
CA PHE A 54 -31.22 -14.20 6.45
C PHE A 54 -30.80 -15.02 5.23
N PHE A 55 -29.82 -15.93 5.39
CA PHE A 55 -29.25 -16.72 4.32
C PHE A 55 -29.59 -18.21 4.43
N GLU A 56 -30.22 -18.66 5.51
CA GLU A 56 -30.60 -20.07 5.70
C GLU A 56 -31.66 -20.48 4.68
N THR A 57 -31.34 -21.47 3.91
CA THR A 57 -32.24 -22.16 2.98
C THR A 57 -32.20 -23.65 3.29
N GLU A 58 -33.18 -24.42 2.83
CA GLU A 58 -33.21 -25.87 2.99
C GLU A 58 -31.98 -26.55 2.35
N ASN A 59 -31.33 -25.92 1.41
CA ASN A 59 -30.15 -26.42 0.73
C ASN A 59 -28.87 -25.70 1.26
N GLU A 60 -28.00 -26.44 1.94
CA GLU A 60 -26.74 -25.92 2.50
C GLU A 60 -25.80 -25.31 1.44
N TYR A 61 -25.75 -25.92 0.24
CA TYR A 61 -24.93 -25.37 -0.86
C TYR A 61 -25.46 -24.01 -1.35
N LEU A 62 -26.77 -23.86 -1.41
CA LEU A 62 -27.40 -22.59 -1.79
C LEU A 62 -27.15 -21.52 -0.73
N THR A 63 -27.24 -21.87 0.55
CA THR A 63 -26.91 -21.00 1.68
C THR A 63 -25.46 -20.51 1.59
N LEU A 64 -24.51 -21.42 1.37
CA LEU A 64 -23.10 -21.09 1.22
C LEU A 64 -22.86 -20.18 0.00
N PHE A 65 -23.49 -20.49 -1.13
CA PHE A 65 -23.39 -19.68 -2.34
C PHE A 65 -23.91 -18.24 -2.12
N LEU A 66 -25.06 -18.08 -1.47
CA LEU A 66 -25.64 -16.76 -1.17
C LEU A 66 -24.72 -15.94 -0.23
N LYS A 67 -24.15 -16.56 0.81
CA LYS A 67 -23.18 -15.90 1.71
C LYS A 67 -21.93 -15.46 0.96
N LEU A 68 -21.36 -16.30 0.12
CA LEU A 68 -20.19 -15.96 -0.71
C LEU A 68 -20.51 -14.85 -1.70
N LEU A 69 -21.67 -14.89 -2.36
CA LEU A 69 -22.11 -13.87 -3.29
C LEU A 69 -22.25 -12.52 -2.59
N PHE A 70 -22.89 -12.48 -1.43
CA PHE A 70 -23.06 -11.26 -0.64
C PHE A 70 -21.71 -10.68 -0.20
N CYS A 71 -20.79 -11.49 0.32
CA CYS A 71 -19.47 -11.07 0.72
C CYS A 71 -18.65 -10.54 -0.46
N THR A 72 -18.72 -11.17 -1.63
CA THR A 72 -17.98 -10.73 -2.81
C THR A 72 -18.51 -9.41 -3.36
N VAL A 73 -19.83 -9.25 -3.49
CA VAL A 73 -20.45 -8.01 -3.99
C VAL A 73 -20.16 -6.84 -3.05
N THR A 74 -20.36 -7.01 -1.75
CA THR A 74 -20.08 -5.96 -0.75
C THR A 74 -18.60 -5.60 -0.68
N SER A 75 -17.70 -6.58 -0.78
CA SER A 75 -16.25 -6.32 -0.84
C SER A 75 -15.86 -5.52 -2.08
N ILE A 76 -16.44 -5.81 -3.23
CA ILE A 76 -16.21 -5.03 -4.47
C ILE A 76 -16.69 -3.59 -4.29
N ILE A 77 -17.86 -3.37 -3.69
CA ILE A 77 -18.38 -2.02 -3.43
C ILE A 77 -17.45 -1.24 -2.50
N LEU A 78 -16.97 -1.86 -1.42
CA LEU A 78 -16.01 -1.26 -0.50
C LEU A 78 -14.68 -0.93 -1.19
N LEU A 79 -14.17 -1.80 -2.03
CA LEU A 79 -12.95 -1.55 -2.82
C LEU A 79 -13.14 -0.38 -3.80
N LEU A 80 -14.29 -0.28 -4.46
CA LEU A 80 -14.61 0.86 -5.32
C LEU A 80 -14.66 2.16 -4.51
N PHE A 81 -15.23 2.14 -3.31
CA PHE A 81 -15.26 3.29 -2.42
C PHE A 81 -13.84 3.72 -1.99
N ILE A 82 -12.99 2.78 -1.61
CA ILE A 82 -11.56 3.03 -1.30
C ILE A 82 -10.85 3.68 -2.49
N CYS A 83 -11.07 3.17 -3.72
CA CYS A 83 -10.53 3.75 -4.94
C CYS A 83 -11.02 5.19 -5.17
N GLY A 84 -12.30 5.46 -4.90
CA GLY A 84 -12.89 6.80 -5.01
C GLY A 84 -12.23 7.80 -4.07
N ILE A 85 -12.07 7.43 -2.79
CA ILE A 85 -11.39 8.25 -1.78
C ILE A 85 -9.95 8.55 -2.23
N LYS A 86 -9.22 7.52 -2.69
CA LYS A 86 -7.84 7.69 -3.15
C LYS A 86 -7.73 8.59 -4.38
N ASN A 87 -8.68 8.52 -5.30
CA ASN A 87 -8.74 9.42 -6.44
C ASN A 87 -8.98 10.87 -6.03
N CYS A 88 -9.85 11.11 -5.03
CA CYS A 88 -10.08 12.45 -4.49
C CYS A 88 -8.84 13.02 -3.82
N GLU A 89 -8.12 12.22 -3.04
CA GLU A 89 -6.85 12.59 -2.44
C GLU A 89 -5.81 12.96 -3.52
N ASN A 90 -5.63 12.10 -4.52
CA ASN A 90 -4.69 12.35 -5.63
C ASN A 90 -5.05 13.63 -6.41
N TYR A 91 -6.35 13.89 -6.63
CA TYR A 91 -6.81 15.13 -7.24
C TYR A 91 -6.45 16.35 -6.38
N ALA A 92 -6.68 16.28 -5.07
CA ALA A 92 -6.38 17.38 -4.15
C ALA A 92 -4.87 17.67 -4.12
N LEU A 93 -4.04 16.64 -4.00
CA LEU A 93 -2.58 16.76 -4.01
C LEU A 93 -2.07 17.38 -5.31
N PHE A 94 -2.51 16.86 -6.45
CA PHE A 94 -2.09 17.39 -7.75
C PHE A 94 -2.55 18.84 -7.99
N THR A 95 -3.79 19.17 -7.60
CA THR A 95 -4.31 20.51 -7.78
C THR A 95 -3.54 21.53 -6.93
N SER A 96 -3.18 21.13 -5.70
CA SER A 96 -2.39 21.98 -4.80
C SER A 96 -0.93 22.10 -5.24
N SER A 97 -0.33 21.04 -5.81
CA SER A 97 1.03 21.11 -6.36
C SER A 97 1.13 22.07 -7.56
N ASN A 98 0.02 22.34 -8.24
CA ASN A 98 -0.08 23.35 -9.30
C ASN A 98 -0.51 24.74 -8.78
N GLY A 99 -0.39 24.99 -7.47
CA GLY A 99 -0.73 26.29 -6.85
C GLY A 99 -2.22 26.62 -6.82
N LYS A 100 -3.12 25.65 -7.16
CA LYS A 100 -4.57 25.85 -7.22
C LYS A 100 -5.25 25.27 -5.98
N LYS A 101 -6.29 25.94 -5.51
CA LYS A 101 -7.13 25.44 -4.40
C LYS A 101 -8.00 24.25 -4.87
N PRO A 102 -7.93 23.07 -4.22
CA PRO A 102 -8.78 21.94 -4.57
C PRO A 102 -10.24 22.25 -4.28
N LYS A 103 -11.12 21.97 -5.25
CA LYS A 103 -12.57 22.15 -5.12
C LYS A 103 -13.25 20.79 -4.92
N LEU A 104 -13.99 20.61 -3.81
CA LEU A 104 -14.67 19.37 -3.46
C LEU A 104 -15.63 18.90 -4.57
N ARG A 105 -16.41 19.84 -5.16
CA ARG A 105 -17.33 19.54 -6.27
C ARG A 105 -16.63 18.93 -7.48
N LYS A 106 -15.35 19.26 -7.72
CA LYS A 106 -14.56 18.65 -8.81
C LYS A 106 -14.04 17.27 -8.40
N ALA A 107 -13.72 17.07 -7.12
CA ALA A 107 -13.29 15.78 -6.60
C ALA A 107 -14.38 14.71 -6.71
N ILE A 108 -15.64 15.05 -6.42
CA ILE A 108 -16.80 14.14 -6.53
C ILE A 108 -16.96 13.56 -7.95
N LYS A 109 -16.52 14.26 -8.99
CA LYS A 109 -16.56 13.73 -10.38
C LYS A 109 -15.74 12.43 -10.53
N TYR A 110 -14.78 12.17 -9.65
CA TYR A 110 -13.98 10.94 -9.69
C TYR A 110 -14.64 9.72 -9.06
N PHE A 111 -15.85 9.90 -8.45
CA PHE A 111 -16.73 8.81 -8.02
C PHE A 111 -17.63 8.26 -9.14
N LYS A 112 -17.51 8.74 -10.38
CA LYS A 112 -18.26 8.18 -11.49
C LYS A 112 -17.88 6.70 -11.72
N PRO A 113 -18.86 5.78 -11.92
CA PRO A 113 -18.61 4.34 -12.02
C PRO A 113 -17.49 3.99 -13.01
N LYS A 114 -17.53 4.57 -14.20
CA LYS A 114 -16.50 4.35 -15.24
C LYS A 114 -15.07 4.68 -14.77
N THR A 115 -14.92 5.76 -13.99
CA THR A 115 -13.63 6.20 -13.45
C THR A 115 -13.19 5.29 -12.30
N LEU A 116 -14.14 4.86 -11.46
CA LEU A 116 -13.89 3.97 -10.33
C LEU A 116 -13.42 2.59 -10.81
N PHE A 117 -14.12 1.97 -11.74
CA PHE A 117 -13.72 0.67 -12.30
C PHE A 117 -12.34 0.73 -12.96
N LYS A 118 -12.06 1.79 -13.70
CA LYS A 118 -10.75 1.99 -14.31
C LYS A 118 -9.64 2.15 -13.27
N ALA A 119 -9.91 2.92 -12.22
CA ALA A 119 -9.00 3.09 -11.10
C ALA A 119 -8.79 1.77 -10.34
N LEU A 120 -9.86 1.01 -10.09
CA LEU A 120 -9.79 -0.30 -9.44
C LEU A 120 -8.85 -1.24 -10.20
N ILE A 121 -9.05 -1.39 -11.51
CA ILE A 121 -8.20 -2.24 -12.35
C ILE A 121 -6.73 -1.75 -12.32
N LEU A 122 -6.50 -0.43 -12.34
CA LEU A 122 -5.16 0.11 -12.20
C LEU A 122 -4.54 -0.25 -10.84
N TYR A 123 -5.27 -0.06 -9.74
CA TYR A 123 -4.76 -0.34 -8.40
C TYR A 123 -4.52 -1.83 -8.18
N ILE A 124 -5.38 -2.71 -8.72
CA ILE A 124 -5.15 -4.16 -8.71
C ILE A 124 -3.86 -4.49 -9.45
N LYS A 125 -3.66 -3.92 -10.64
CA LYS A 125 -2.44 -4.14 -11.43
C LYS A 125 -1.18 -3.64 -10.73
N ILE A 126 -1.24 -2.45 -10.13
CA ILE A 126 -0.13 -1.90 -9.33
C ILE A 126 0.10 -2.77 -8.10
N PHE A 127 -0.96 -3.25 -7.44
CA PHE A 127 -0.85 -4.14 -6.28
C PHE A 127 -0.17 -5.46 -6.67
N SER A 128 -0.58 -6.11 -7.76
CA SER A 128 0.06 -7.34 -8.26
C SER A 128 1.55 -7.13 -8.55
N LEU A 129 1.91 -6.00 -9.19
CA LEU A 129 3.30 -5.66 -9.43
C LEU A 129 4.08 -5.42 -8.13
N LYS A 130 3.46 -4.78 -7.15
CA LYS A 130 4.08 -4.58 -5.82
C LYS A 130 4.29 -5.90 -5.08
N THR A 131 3.29 -6.79 -5.13
CA THR A 131 3.39 -8.13 -4.51
C THR A 131 4.48 -8.96 -5.19
N PHE A 132 4.59 -8.90 -6.50
CA PHE A 132 5.68 -9.54 -7.23
C PHE A 132 7.05 -9.02 -6.78
N TRP A 133 7.21 -7.70 -6.68
CA TRP A 133 8.49 -7.10 -6.29
C TRP A 133 8.84 -7.35 -4.82
N ILE A 134 7.86 -7.36 -3.90
CA ILE A 134 8.15 -7.71 -2.50
C ILE A 134 8.58 -9.17 -2.39
N ALA A 135 7.90 -10.09 -3.09
CA ALA A 135 8.30 -11.50 -3.12
C ALA A 135 9.72 -11.66 -3.69
N TYR A 136 10.00 -11.00 -4.82
CA TYR A 136 11.31 -11.06 -5.46
C TYR A 136 12.45 -10.56 -4.56
N TYR A 137 12.27 -9.40 -3.92
CA TYR A 137 13.33 -8.82 -3.06
C TYR A 137 13.42 -9.48 -1.69
N SER A 138 12.33 -10.01 -1.12
CA SER A 138 12.36 -10.68 0.19
C SER A 138 12.83 -12.14 0.11
N PHE A 139 12.83 -12.74 -1.08
CA PHE A 139 13.20 -14.13 -1.26
C PHE A 139 14.61 -14.49 -0.73
N PRO A 140 15.68 -13.74 -1.07
CA PRO A 140 17.02 -14.04 -0.55
C PRO A 140 17.10 -13.96 0.97
N ALA A 141 16.49 -12.93 1.57
CA ALA A 141 16.45 -12.76 3.01
C ALA A 141 15.62 -13.87 3.68
N GLY A 142 14.53 -14.29 3.06
CA GLY A 142 13.70 -15.40 3.53
C GLY A 142 14.45 -16.73 3.59
N ILE A 143 15.26 -17.04 2.59
CA ILE A 143 16.12 -18.23 2.59
C ILE A 143 17.14 -18.15 3.74
N CYS A 144 17.84 -17.03 3.90
CA CYS A 144 18.81 -16.86 5.00
C CYS A 144 18.17 -17.06 6.37
N PHE A 145 16.96 -16.53 6.59
CA PHE A 145 16.24 -16.71 7.86
C PHE A 145 15.80 -18.17 8.06
N ALA A 146 15.32 -18.84 7.02
CA ALA A 146 14.92 -20.25 7.12
C ALA A 146 16.10 -21.16 7.46
N GLU A 147 17.25 -20.93 6.82
CA GLU A 147 18.49 -21.66 7.12
C GLU A 147 18.98 -21.41 8.54
N LEU A 148 18.92 -20.16 9.01
CA LEU A 148 19.30 -19.82 10.39
C LEU A 148 18.43 -20.54 11.42
N ILE A 149 17.11 -20.55 11.25
CA ILE A 149 16.17 -21.23 12.13
C ILE A 149 16.46 -22.76 12.12
N TYR A 150 16.70 -23.31 10.94
CA TYR A 150 17.01 -24.72 10.80
C TYR A 150 18.32 -25.11 11.52
N MET A 151 19.40 -24.34 11.36
CA MET A 151 20.68 -24.58 12.01
C MET A 151 20.60 -24.40 13.54
N TYR A 152 19.82 -23.42 14.00
CA TYR A 152 19.59 -23.20 15.43
C TYR A 152 18.85 -24.38 16.06
N ASN A 153 17.78 -24.86 15.42
CA ASN A 153 17.00 -26.00 15.92
C ASN A 153 17.81 -27.31 15.97
N LYS A 154 18.82 -27.45 15.10
CA LYS A 154 19.76 -28.59 15.13
C LYS A 154 20.88 -28.44 16.16
N SER A 155 20.89 -27.37 16.94
CA SER A 155 21.95 -27.07 17.92
C SER A 155 23.38 -27.03 17.31
N THR A 156 23.47 -26.77 16.01
CA THR A 156 24.76 -26.69 15.29
C THR A 156 25.42 -25.30 15.44
N LEU A 157 24.67 -24.29 15.92
CA LEU A 157 25.15 -22.92 16.11
C LEU A 157 25.25 -22.58 17.59
N SER A 158 26.37 -21.96 18.00
CA SER A 158 26.46 -21.31 19.30
C SER A 158 25.57 -20.07 19.34
N TYR A 159 25.05 -19.72 20.50
CA TYR A 159 24.13 -18.58 20.68
C TYR A 159 24.70 -17.24 20.17
N SER A 160 26.01 -16.99 20.42
CA SER A 160 26.70 -15.79 19.93
C SER A 160 26.76 -15.70 18.40
N VAL A 161 27.06 -16.81 17.73
CA VAL A 161 27.08 -16.87 16.26
C VAL A 161 25.67 -16.67 15.70
N PHE A 162 24.67 -17.27 16.32
CA PHE A 162 23.27 -17.07 15.93
C PHE A 162 22.86 -15.58 15.96
N ILE A 163 23.20 -14.85 17.04
CA ILE A 163 22.88 -13.40 17.13
C ILE A 163 23.56 -12.60 15.99
N VAL A 164 24.84 -12.86 15.71
CA VAL A 164 25.56 -12.15 14.63
C VAL A 164 24.92 -12.43 13.27
N LEU A 165 24.53 -13.67 13.01
CA LEU A 165 23.88 -14.05 11.76
C LEU A 165 22.47 -13.46 11.65
N CYS A 166 21.71 -13.39 12.74
CA CYS A 166 20.42 -12.70 12.77
C CYS A 166 20.56 -11.20 12.45
N PHE A 167 21.58 -10.55 13.00
CA PHE A 167 21.83 -9.15 12.71
C PHE A 167 22.20 -8.92 11.23
N SER A 168 23.08 -9.73 10.67
CA SER A 168 23.45 -9.64 9.25
C SER A 168 22.27 -9.92 8.31
N SER A 169 21.42 -10.91 8.64
CA SER A 169 20.19 -11.19 7.88
C SER A 169 19.18 -10.07 7.96
N SER A 170 19.06 -9.39 9.11
CA SER A 170 18.21 -8.21 9.28
C SER A 170 18.70 -7.03 8.45
N LEU A 171 20.00 -6.85 8.34
CA LEU A 171 20.63 -5.84 7.48
C LEU A 171 20.32 -6.12 5.99
N LEU A 172 20.48 -7.37 5.57
CA LEU A 172 20.13 -7.82 4.23
C LEU A 172 18.65 -7.56 3.92
N PHE A 173 17.76 -7.92 4.85
CA PHE A 173 16.32 -7.66 4.70
C PHE A 173 16.01 -6.16 4.56
N SER A 174 16.69 -5.32 5.34
CA SER A 174 16.54 -3.86 5.25
C SER A 174 16.97 -3.32 3.89
N LEU A 175 18.07 -3.83 3.32
CA LEU A 175 18.51 -3.50 1.96
C LEU A 175 17.48 -3.96 0.92
N CYS A 176 16.95 -5.16 1.05
CA CYS A 176 15.89 -5.69 0.17
C CYS A 176 14.63 -4.81 0.21
N LEU A 177 14.20 -4.38 1.39
CA LEU A 177 13.07 -3.45 1.55
C LEU A 177 13.35 -2.08 0.92
N PHE A 178 14.59 -1.60 0.99
CA PHE A 178 14.98 -0.37 0.33
C PHE A 178 14.86 -0.48 -1.19
N MET A 179 15.41 -1.53 -1.78
CA MET A 179 15.31 -1.81 -3.22
C MET A 179 13.85 -1.96 -3.65
N TYR A 180 13.03 -2.66 -2.86
CA TYR A 180 11.59 -2.76 -3.08
C TYR A 180 10.91 -1.39 -3.11
N LYS A 181 11.16 -0.53 -2.10
CA LYS A 181 10.56 0.81 -2.04
C LYS A 181 10.98 1.68 -3.23
N ALA A 182 12.23 1.59 -3.66
CA ALA A 182 12.73 2.29 -4.84
C ALA A 182 11.98 1.85 -6.10
N THR A 183 11.85 0.53 -6.30
CA THR A 183 11.17 -0.05 -7.45
C THR A 183 9.68 0.29 -7.47
N VAL A 184 9.00 0.20 -6.32
CA VAL A 184 7.56 0.50 -6.21
C VAL A 184 7.26 1.98 -6.41
N PHE A 185 8.19 2.87 -6.08
CA PHE A 185 8.04 4.31 -6.32
C PHE A 185 7.79 4.63 -7.79
N ARG A 186 8.33 3.81 -8.70
CA ARG A 186 8.17 3.97 -10.17
C ARG A 186 6.70 3.95 -10.63
N TYR A 187 5.80 3.35 -9.86
CA TYR A 187 4.37 3.28 -10.16
C TYR A 187 3.55 4.44 -9.56
N SER A 188 4.18 5.34 -8.82
CA SER A 188 3.49 6.40 -8.06
C SER A 188 2.76 7.42 -8.94
N ALA A 189 3.25 7.68 -10.14
CA ALA A 189 2.66 8.64 -11.07
C ALA A 189 1.52 8.06 -11.92
N ALA A 190 1.38 6.74 -12.02
CA ALA A 190 0.38 6.09 -12.87
C ALA A 190 -1.09 6.50 -12.57
N PRO A 191 -1.53 6.64 -11.31
CA PRO A 191 -2.89 7.08 -11.00
C PRO A 191 -3.21 8.47 -11.55
N TYR A 192 -2.25 9.39 -11.56
CA TYR A 192 -2.44 10.75 -12.07
C TYR A 192 -2.73 10.76 -13.57
N TYR A 193 -2.05 9.92 -14.37
CA TYR A 193 -2.30 9.83 -15.80
C TYR A 193 -3.73 9.38 -16.13
N ILE A 194 -4.29 8.45 -15.35
CA ILE A 194 -5.67 8.00 -15.55
C ILE A 194 -6.66 9.04 -15.05
N LEU A 195 -6.35 9.73 -13.96
CA LEU A 195 -7.22 10.71 -13.34
C LEU A 195 -7.48 11.90 -14.27
N PHE A 196 -6.43 12.40 -14.92
CA PHE A 196 -6.52 13.60 -15.77
C PHE A 196 -6.86 13.31 -17.23
N ASN A 197 -6.64 12.09 -17.70
CA ASN A 197 -7.02 11.67 -19.04
C ASN A 197 -7.78 10.34 -19.02
N SER A 198 -9.10 10.42 -18.97
CA SER A 198 -9.97 9.25 -18.91
C SER A 198 -9.86 8.31 -20.12
N LYS A 199 -9.34 8.78 -21.25
CA LYS A 199 -9.11 7.97 -22.46
C LYS A 199 -7.81 7.14 -22.38
N THR A 200 -6.88 7.48 -21.48
CA THR A 200 -5.57 6.81 -21.37
C THR A 200 -5.72 5.33 -21.03
N LYS A 201 -5.07 4.44 -21.77
CA LYS A 201 -5.01 3.00 -21.44
C LYS A 201 -4.18 2.78 -20.17
N ILE A 202 -4.56 1.78 -19.35
CA ILE A 202 -3.88 1.49 -18.06
C ILE A 202 -2.42 1.12 -18.28
N THR A 203 -2.12 0.31 -19.28
CA THR A 203 -0.76 -0.08 -19.64
C THR A 203 0.12 1.12 -20.02
N PHE A 204 -0.45 2.08 -20.76
CA PHE A 204 0.22 3.32 -21.13
C PHE A 204 0.50 4.18 -19.89
N ALA A 205 -0.46 4.31 -18.97
CA ALA A 205 -0.28 5.06 -17.73
C ALA A 205 0.87 4.50 -16.87
N ILE A 206 0.96 3.16 -16.78
CA ILE A 206 2.06 2.49 -16.07
C ILE A 206 3.39 2.75 -16.78
N LYS A 207 3.46 2.54 -18.09
CA LYS A 207 4.68 2.77 -18.90
C LYS A 207 5.15 4.23 -18.75
N LYS A 208 4.24 5.19 -18.86
CA LYS A 208 4.57 6.62 -18.72
C LYS A 208 5.01 6.98 -17.31
N SER A 209 4.43 6.32 -16.28
CA SER A 209 4.89 6.45 -14.91
C SER A 209 6.35 6.00 -14.75
N LEU A 210 6.71 4.87 -15.35
CA LEU A 210 8.09 4.37 -15.34
C LEU A 210 9.05 5.37 -16.00
N GLU A 211 8.74 5.84 -17.20
CA GLU A 211 9.58 6.80 -17.94
C GLU A 211 9.84 8.09 -17.14
N VAL A 212 8.79 8.66 -16.54
CA VAL A 212 8.90 9.93 -15.80
C VAL A 212 9.63 9.74 -14.48
N THR A 213 9.42 8.62 -13.79
CA THR A 213 10.03 8.42 -12.47
C THR A 213 11.46 7.93 -12.54
N ASP A 214 11.89 7.29 -13.63
CA ASP A 214 13.27 6.80 -13.78
C ASP A 214 14.31 7.91 -13.67
N SER A 215 14.04 9.09 -14.22
CA SER A 215 14.92 10.25 -14.10
C SER A 215 15.00 10.84 -12.68
N TYR A 216 14.01 10.53 -11.82
CA TYR A 216 13.89 11.08 -10.46
C TYR A 216 14.11 10.06 -9.34
N ILE A 217 14.28 8.77 -9.67
CA ILE A 217 14.37 7.69 -8.67
C ILE A 217 15.49 7.95 -7.66
N GLN A 218 16.69 8.27 -8.12
CA GLN A 218 17.83 8.50 -7.23
C GLN A 218 17.54 9.61 -6.22
N ASN A 219 16.95 10.71 -6.68
CA ASN A 219 16.63 11.86 -5.83
C ASN A 219 15.44 11.57 -4.89
N ALA A 220 14.42 10.85 -5.35
CA ALA A 220 13.25 10.52 -4.53
C ALA A 220 13.56 9.45 -3.49
N VAL A 221 14.43 8.49 -3.82
CA VAL A 221 14.89 7.46 -2.88
C VAL A 221 15.77 8.08 -1.80
N LEU A 222 16.69 8.97 -2.15
CA LEU A 222 17.51 9.71 -1.19
C LEU A 222 16.69 10.64 -0.31
N LEU A 223 15.60 11.24 -0.82
CA LEU A 223 14.67 12.05 -0.03
C LEU A 223 13.82 11.24 0.97
N LYS A 224 13.45 10.01 0.61
CA LYS A 224 12.67 9.11 1.48
C LYS A 224 13.54 8.26 2.40
N ALA A 225 14.76 7.96 2.01
CA ALA A 225 15.76 7.34 2.85
C ALA A 225 16.33 8.37 3.84
N SER A 226 15.47 9.01 4.62
CA SER A 226 15.96 9.71 5.79
C SER A 226 16.56 8.65 6.71
N LEU A 227 17.79 8.88 7.16
CA LEU A 227 18.54 7.99 8.09
C LEU A 227 17.66 7.54 9.27
N ILE A 228 16.75 8.41 9.71
CA ILE A 228 15.79 8.18 10.79
C ILE A 228 14.82 7.02 10.48
N GLY A 229 14.29 6.91 9.25
CA GLY A 229 13.42 5.79 8.87
C GLY A 229 14.13 4.43 8.88
N TRP A 230 15.42 4.42 8.57
CA TRP A 230 16.27 3.24 8.65
C TRP A 230 16.55 2.82 10.08
N ILE A 231 16.94 3.77 10.94
CA ILE A 231 17.19 3.55 12.38
C ILE A 231 15.92 3.01 13.04
N ILE A 232 14.76 3.61 12.78
CA ILE A 232 13.48 3.13 13.33
C ILE A 232 13.17 1.71 12.83
N SER A 233 13.39 1.41 11.55
CA SER A 233 13.16 0.07 11.01
C SER A 233 14.10 -0.97 11.63
N CYS A 234 15.36 -0.64 11.87
CA CYS A 234 16.29 -1.52 12.55
C CYS A 234 15.92 -1.72 14.04
N ILE A 235 15.54 -0.67 14.74
CA ILE A 235 15.15 -0.73 16.16
C ILE A 235 13.84 -1.54 16.35
N THR A 236 12.88 -1.44 15.43
CA THR A 236 11.61 -2.20 15.51
C THR A 236 11.77 -3.68 15.15
N VAL A 237 12.76 -4.03 14.35
CA VAL A 237 13.02 -5.42 13.97
C VAL A 237 13.82 -6.15 15.06
N LEU A 238 14.78 -5.48 15.73
CA LEU A 238 15.60 -6.05 16.80
C LEU A 238 14.78 -6.66 17.99
N PRO A 239 13.73 -6.00 18.53
CA PRO A 239 12.94 -6.56 19.62
C PRO A 239 12.18 -7.83 19.24
N ILE A 240 11.75 -7.96 17.97
CA ILE A 240 11.03 -9.14 17.49
C ILE A 240 11.93 -10.38 17.59
N PHE A 241 13.22 -10.24 17.31
CA PHE A 241 14.17 -11.33 17.44
C PHE A 241 14.58 -11.63 18.89
N TYR A 242 14.37 -10.70 19.81
CA TYR A 242 14.66 -10.91 21.22
C TYR A 242 13.54 -11.64 21.97
N VAL A 243 12.30 -11.52 21.48
CA VAL A 243 11.09 -12.12 22.08
C VAL A 243 10.80 -13.53 21.56
N LEU A 244 11.27 -13.86 20.35
CA LEU A 244 11.06 -15.18 19.73
C LEU A 244 11.77 -16.38 20.41
N PRO A 245 12.85 -16.24 21.21
CA PRO A 245 13.47 -17.37 21.92
C PRO A 245 12.80 -17.76 23.26
N TYR A 246 11.77 -17.07 23.69
CA TYR A 246 10.95 -17.33 24.87
C TYR A 246 9.52 -17.67 24.48
#